data_44c7475450e79b72c23e9ba5f6b9c503
#
_entry.id   44c7475450e79b72c23e9ba5f6b9c503
#
_cell.length_a   1.000
_cell.length_b   1.000
_cell.length_c   1.000
_cell.angle_alpha   90.00
_cell.angle_beta   90.00
_cell.angle_gamma   90.00
#
_symmetry.space_group_name_H-M   'P 1'
#
loop_
_entity.id
_entity.type
_entity.pdbx_description
1 polymer ?
#
loop_
_entity_poly.entity_id
_entity_poly.type
_entity_poly.pdbx_seq_one_letter_code
_entity_poly.pdbx_strand_id
1 'polypeptide(L)'
;MTRPHWLFGIFIIAALTEFAQAQGNDNRKTTVLDGVFTAAQAERGKAAYAVHCSSCHMEDLSGQAGPALKGQQFFDNWREDKLKSLFTFIQTQMPQRARGSLSDEMYVDVLSYILSANMFPAGSTELKADALAGIDVVGKDGPAPIPKFVLMTAVGCLAQVAGEWKLENASAPLRTREEKPGPSEVRASANRPLGTGTFRLVYIDSLRPEFVPESHVGHKLHVQGYWLSNEKGEGVSVTWLEAVAPSCGK
;
A
#
# COMPACT_ATOMS: atom_id res chain seq x y z
N MET A 1 29.43 22.18 -82.13
CA MET A 1 30.12 22.28 -80.83
C MET A 1 29.06 22.48 -79.75
N THR A 2 28.57 21.39 -79.19
CA THR A 2 27.48 21.33 -78.24
C THR A 2 28.04 20.92 -76.87
N ARG A 3 27.86 21.76 -75.85
CA ARG A 3 28.24 21.46 -74.48
C ARG A 3 27.05 20.77 -73.75
N PRO A 4 27.24 19.72 -72.98
CA PRO A 4 26.20 19.13 -72.14
C PRO A 4 26.12 19.83 -70.78
N HIS A 5 24.93 20.16 -70.35
CA HIS A 5 24.60 20.64 -69.01
C HIS A 5 24.43 19.50 -68.05
N TRP A 6 25.26 19.41 -67.01
CA TRP A 6 25.11 18.47 -65.92
C TRP A 6 24.20 19.09 -64.86
N LEU A 7 23.02 18.53 -64.68
CA LEU A 7 22.12 18.83 -63.58
C LEU A 7 22.55 18.03 -62.37
N PHE A 8 23.07 18.72 -61.34
CA PHE A 8 23.30 18.12 -60.02
C PHE A 8 21.95 18.05 -59.28
N GLY A 9 21.38 16.87 -59.14
CA GLY A 9 20.24 16.63 -58.27
C GLY A 9 20.74 16.57 -56.81
N ILE A 10 20.29 17.51 -55.96
CA ILE A 10 20.52 17.48 -54.52
C ILE A 10 19.49 16.54 -53.92
N PHE A 11 19.92 15.36 -53.48
CA PHE A 11 19.11 14.47 -52.65
C PHE A 11 19.17 14.99 -51.23
N ILE A 12 18.07 15.61 -50.75
CA ILE A 12 17.90 15.91 -49.32
C ILE A 12 17.42 14.60 -48.66
N ILE A 13 18.32 13.93 -47.96
CA ILE A 13 17.98 12.80 -47.07
C ILE A 13 17.43 13.42 -45.80
N ALA A 14 16.11 13.42 -45.65
CA ALA A 14 15.45 13.71 -44.37
C ALA A 14 15.69 12.56 -43.41
N ALA A 15 16.63 12.73 -42.49
CA ALA A 15 16.82 11.82 -41.39
C ALA A 15 15.64 11.97 -40.41
N LEU A 16 14.69 11.06 -40.45
CA LEU A 16 13.67 10.88 -39.43
C LEU A 16 14.37 10.32 -38.20
N THR A 17 14.68 11.19 -37.24
CA THR A 17 15.06 10.76 -35.89
C THR A 17 13.79 10.30 -35.19
N GLU A 18 13.57 9.00 -35.17
CA GLU A 18 12.60 8.38 -34.27
C GLU A 18 13.09 8.60 -32.84
N PHE A 19 12.42 9.49 -32.12
CA PHE A 19 12.52 9.55 -30.68
C PHE A 19 11.84 8.28 -30.13
N ALA A 20 12.61 7.22 -29.94
CA ALA A 20 12.20 6.11 -29.09
C ALA A 20 11.99 6.65 -27.67
N GLN A 21 10.73 6.87 -27.32
CA GLN A 21 10.35 7.08 -25.93
C GLN A 21 10.69 5.78 -25.21
N ALA A 22 11.80 5.78 -24.47
CA ALA A 22 12.10 4.75 -23.51
C ALA A 22 10.97 4.77 -22.48
N GLN A 23 10.00 3.89 -22.62
CA GLN A 23 9.08 3.54 -21.53
C GLN A 23 9.94 2.84 -20.49
N GLY A 24 10.51 3.63 -19.59
CA GLY A 24 11.14 3.12 -18.39
C GLY A 24 10.08 2.32 -17.64
N ASN A 25 10.30 1.04 -17.51
CA ASN A 25 9.51 0.17 -16.64
C ASN A 25 9.84 0.61 -15.20
N ASP A 26 9.26 1.73 -14.78
CA ASP A 26 9.41 2.25 -13.42
C ASP A 26 8.64 1.31 -12.49
N ASN A 27 9.34 0.33 -11.95
CA ASN A 27 8.83 -0.63 -10.99
C ASN A 27 8.58 0.03 -9.61
N ARG A 28 8.52 1.38 -9.59
CA ARG A 28 8.21 2.18 -8.41
C ARG A 28 6.74 2.01 -8.05
N LYS A 29 6.49 1.73 -6.78
CA LYS A 29 5.12 1.68 -6.26
C LYS A 29 4.47 3.05 -6.34
N THR A 30 3.24 3.10 -6.83
CA THR A 30 2.43 4.32 -6.83
C THR A 30 2.03 4.68 -5.40
N THR A 31 2.15 5.93 -5.04
CA THR A 31 1.82 6.46 -3.73
C THR A 31 0.88 7.66 -3.84
N VAL A 32 0.31 8.10 -2.75
CA VAL A 32 -0.51 9.32 -2.69
C VAL A 32 0.28 10.60 -3.04
N LEU A 33 1.62 10.54 -3.14
CA LEU A 33 2.46 11.66 -3.58
C LEU A 33 2.53 11.81 -5.11
N ASP A 34 2.02 10.84 -5.86
CA ASP A 34 2.13 10.81 -7.32
C ASP A 34 0.96 11.51 -8.04
N GLY A 35 0.16 12.32 -7.33
CA GLY A 35 -0.95 13.06 -7.94
C GLY A 35 -2.06 12.14 -8.44
N VAL A 36 -2.54 11.28 -7.58
CA VAL A 36 -3.48 10.19 -7.91
C VAL A 36 -4.95 10.61 -8.03
N PHE A 37 -5.28 11.87 -7.81
CA PHE A 37 -6.62 12.45 -7.93
C PHE A 37 -6.55 13.81 -8.60
N THR A 38 -7.68 14.34 -9.12
CA THR A 38 -7.73 15.70 -9.70
C THR A 38 -8.26 16.73 -8.69
N ALA A 39 -7.88 18.00 -8.87
CA ALA A 39 -8.42 19.10 -8.07
C ALA A 39 -9.96 19.19 -8.17
N ALA A 40 -10.51 19.00 -9.37
CA ALA A 40 -11.96 18.98 -9.59
C ALA A 40 -12.65 17.85 -8.79
N GLN A 41 -12.02 16.70 -8.71
CA GLN A 41 -12.52 15.57 -7.92
C GLN A 41 -12.51 15.90 -6.43
N ALA A 42 -11.44 16.51 -5.92
CA ALA A 42 -11.37 16.95 -4.53
C ALA A 42 -12.45 18.01 -4.18
N GLU A 43 -12.78 18.92 -5.09
CA GLU A 43 -13.85 19.89 -4.88
C GLU A 43 -15.24 19.23 -4.82
N ARG A 44 -15.52 18.24 -5.69
CA ARG A 44 -16.75 17.44 -5.58
C ARG A 44 -16.81 16.71 -4.23
N GLY A 45 -15.67 16.14 -3.84
CA GLY A 45 -15.52 15.45 -2.54
C GLY A 45 -15.75 16.38 -1.35
N LYS A 46 -15.28 17.62 -1.42
CA LYS A 46 -15.53 18.65 -0.41
C LYS A 46 -17.03 18.93 -0.22
N ALA A 47 -17.75 19.07 -1.33
CA ALA A 47 -19.20 19.27 -1.27
C ALA A 47 -19.92 18.07 -0.63
N ALA A 48 -19.57 16.84 -1.03
CA ALA A 48 -20.13 15.63 -0.43
C ALA A 48 -19.74 15.48 1.07
N TYR A 49 -18.50 15.79 1.41
CA TYR A 49 -18.01 15.78 2.79
C TYR A 49 -18.80 16.73 3.70
N ALA A 50 -19.08 17.95 3.25
CA ALA A 50 -19.84 18.95 3.99
C ALA A 50 -21.23 18.42 4.38
N VAL A 51 -21.86 17.64 3.52
CA VAL A 51 -23.20 17.10 3.75
C VAL A 51 -23.18 15.84 4.63
N HIS A 52 -22.22 14.94 4.40
CA HIS A 52 -22.28 13.58 4.96
C HIS A 52 -21.29 13.31 6.10
N CYS A 53 -20.25 14.12 6.27
CA CYS A 53 -19.13 13.82 7.15
C CYS A 53 -18.83 14.93 8.19
N SER A 54 -19.06 16.19 7.83
CA SER A 54 -18.62 17.36 8.62
C SER A 54 -19.26 17.43 10.01
N SER A 55 -20.47 16.93 10.19
CA SER A 55 -21.16 16.93 11.49
C SER A 55 -20.42 16.15 12.59
N CYS A 56 -19.58 15.17 12.23
CA CYS A 56 -18.78 14.39 13.17
C CYS A 56 -17.28 14.72 13.07
N HIS A 57 -16.79 14.97 11.86
CA HIS A 57 -15.36 15.18 11.60
C HIS A 57 -14.97 16.65 11.47
N MET A 58 -15.91 17.57 11.70
CA MET A 58 -15.80 19.04 11.56
C MET A 58 -15.56 19.46 10.11
N GLU A 59 -15.94 20.70 9.76
CA GLU A 59 -15.76 21.25 8.40
C GLU A 59 -14.28 21.28 7.96
N ASP A 60 -13.39 21.50 8.94
CA ASP A 60 -11.95 21.59 8.72
C ASP A 60 -11.22 20.26 8.90
N LEU A 61 -11.91 19.13 9.02
CA LEU A 61 -11.38 17.78 9.26
C LEU A 61 -10.62 17.61 10.59
N SER A 62 -10.75 18.53 11.53
CA SER A 62 -10.04 18.45 12.82
C SER A 62 -10.59 17.39 13.77
N GLY A 63 -11.80 16.88 13.50
CA GLY A 63 -12.46 15.87 14.32
C GLY A 63 -13.11 16.46 15.59
N GLN A 64 -14.18 15.80 16.07
CA GLN A 64 -14.83 16.08 17.35
C GLN A 64 -15.55 14.82 17.84
N ALA A 65 -16.74 14.49 17.30
CA ALA A 65 -17.44 13.24 17.58
C ALA A 65 -16.77 12.06 16.83
N GLY A 66 -16.18 12.33 15.68
CA GLY A 66 -15.30 11.44 14.93
C GLY A 66 -13.83 11.87 15.04
N PRO A 67 -12.88 11.00 14.70
CA PRO A 67 -11.46 11.34 14.72
C PRO A 67 -11.11 12.41 13.68
N ALA A 68 -9.96 13.10 13.86
CA ALA A 68 -9.43 13.98 12.84
C ALA A 68 -9.09 13.19 11.57
N LEU A 69 -9.44 13.76 10.41
CA LEU A 69 -9.15 13.19 9.08
C LEU A 69 -7.99 13.90 8.39
N LYS A 70 -7.27 14.75 9.12
CA LYS A 70 -6.05 15.44 8.66
C LYS A 70 -4.96 15.43 9.72
N GLY A 71 -3.72 15.71 9.27
CA GLY A 71 -2.56 15.86 10.15
C GLY A 71 -2.10 14.55 10.78
N GLN A 72 -1.44 14.63 11.93
CA GLN A 72 -0.78 13.50 12.58
C GLN A 72 -1.72 12.31 12.80
N GLN A 73 -2.95 12.53 13.28
CA GLN A 73 -3.90 11.46 13.54
C GLN A 73 -4.31 10.71 12.26
N PHE A 74 -4.41 11.40 11.12
CA PHE A 74 -4.62 10.74 9.83
C PHE A 74 -3.45 9.83 9.49
N PHE A 75 -2.20 10.31 9.62
CA PHE A 75 -1.02 9.52 9.32
C PHE A 75 -0.83 8.35 10.29
N ASP A 76 -1.08 8.51 11.57
CA ASP A 76 -0.99 7.42 12.55
C ASP A 76 -1.94 6.28 12.19
N ASN A 77 -3.13 6.63 11.68
CA ASN A 77 -4.12 5.65 11.29
C ASN A 77 -3.86 5.01 9.92
N TRP A 78 -3.34 5.75 8.94
CA TRP A 78 -3.41 5.32 7.53
C TRP A 78 -2.07 5.23 6.81
N ARG A 79 -0.98 5.81 7.32
CA ARG A 79 0.31 5.69 6.64
C ARG A 79 0.78 4.23 6.57
N GLU A 80 1.53 3.92 5.51
CA GLU A 80 2.06 2.59 5.19
C GLU A 80 0.96 1.53 5.03
N ASP A 81 -0.22 1.96 4.61
CA ASP A 81 -1.37 1.12 4.27
C ASP A 81 -1.77 1.36 2.81
N LYS A 82 -2.59 0.49 2.27
CA LYS A 82 -3.19 0.69 0.94
C LYS A 82 -4.30 1.74 1.00
N LEU A 83 -4.38 2.59 -0.01
CA LEU A 83 -5.48 3.55 -0.15
C LEU A 83 -6.84 2.82 -0.21
N LYS A 84 -6.85 1.58 -0.71
CA LYS A 84 -8.02 0.70 -0.68
C LYS A 84 -8.50 0.42 0.74
N SER A 85 -7.62 0.27 1.72
CA SER A 85 -8.01 0.03 3.12
C SER A 85 -8.80 1.21 3.69
N LEU A 86 -8.33 2.44 3.44
CA LEU A 86 -9.05 3.66 3.84
C LEU A 86 -10.40 3.76 3.13
N PHE A 87 -10.43 3.54 1.81
CA PHE A 87 -11.68 3.53 1.04
C PHE A 87 -12.69 2.52 1.60
N THR A 88 -12.26 1.27 1.79
CA THR A 88 -13.13 0.21 2.31
C THR A 88 -13.69 0.57 3.69
N PHE A 89 -12.84 1.16 4.56
CA PHE A 89 -13.29 1.60 5.86
C PHE A 89 -14.37 2.69 5.77
N ILE A 90 -14.15 3.74 4.98
CA ILE A 90 -15.16 4.80 4.83
C ILE A 90 -16.43 4.30 4.14
N GLN A 91 -16.31 3.43 3.13
CA GLN A 91 -17.45 2.84 2.44
C GLN A 91 -18.32 1.97 3.37
N THR A 92 -17.70 1.14 4.20
CA THR A 92 -18.43 0.16 5.04
C THR A 92 -18.83 0.70 6.40
N GLN A 93 -18.15 1.74 6.92
CA GLN A 93 -18.37 2.25 8.28
C GLN A 93 -18.94 3.67 8.32
N MET A 94 -18.92 4.41 7.20
CA MET A 94 -19.33 5.80 7.14
C MET A 94 -20.38 6.04 6.04
N PRO A 95 -21.25 7.07 6.19
CA PRO A 95 -21.51 7.80 7.43
C PRO A 95 -22.03 6.86 8.52
N GLN A 96 -21.63 7.04 9.76
CA GLN A 96 -21.93 6.07 10.83
C GLN A 96 -23.42 5.73 10.98
N ARG A 97 -24.31 6.69 10.73
CA ARG A 97 -25.79 6.53 10.82
C ARG A 97 -26.41 5.98 9.52
N ALA A 98 -25.64 5.93 8.42
CA ALA A 98 -26.09 5.49 7.11
C ALA A 98 -24.93 4.83 6.35
N ARG A 99 -24.36 3.77 6.94
CA ARG A 99 -23.20 3.04 6.39
C ARG A 99 -23.48 2.53 4.99
N GLY A 100 -22.54 2.73 4.07
CA GLY A 100 -22.65 2.26 2.70
C GLY A 100 -23.72 2.96 1.85
N SER A 101 -24.24 4.13 2.28
CA SER A 101 -25.35 4.82 1.61
C SER A 101 -24.94 5.68 0.41
N LEU A 102 -23.63 5.94 0.23
CA LEU A 102 -23.14 6.75 -0.87
C LEU A 102 -22.71 5.84 -2.02
N SER A 103 -22.64 6.38 -3.24
CA SER A 103 -22.08 5.66 -4.37
C SER A 103 -20.56 5.52 -4.23
N ASP A 104 -19.97 4.55 -4.93
CA ASP A 104 -18.50 4.36 -4.95
C ASP A 104 -17.78 5.61 -5.44
N GLU A 105 -18.33 6.28 -6.45
CA GLU A 105 -17.78 7.52 -6.98
C GLU A 105 -17.77 8.63 -5.93
N MET A 106 -18.86 8.74 -5.16
CA MET A 106 -18.95 9.76 -4.10
C MET A 106 -17.97 9.46 -2.96
N TYR A 107 -17.79 8.21 -2.59
CA TYR A 107 -16.76 7.83 -1.61
C TYR A 107 -15.34 8.12 -2.12
N VAL A 108 -15.05 7.88 -3.41
CA VAL A 108 -13.75 8.20 -4.01
C VAL A 108 -13.55 9.71 -4.08
N ASP A 109 -14.57 10.50 -4.38
CA ASP A 109 -14.51 11.96 -4.37
C ASP A 109 -14.21 12.48 -2.93
N VAL A 110 -14.91 11.97 -1.91
CA VAL A 110 -14.64 12.29 -0.50
C VAL A 110 -13.22 11.90 -0.10
N LEU A 111 -12.75 10.74 -0.53
CA LEU A 111 -11.36 10.31 -0.31
C LEU A 111 -10.35 11.27 -0.94
N SER A 112 -10.62 11.74 -2.16
CA SER A 112 -9.79 12.73 -2.86
C SER A 112 -9.74 14.07 -2.11
N TYR A 113 -10.86 14.50 -1.52
CA TYR A 113 -10.87 15.67 -0.65
C TYR A 113 -10.04 15.46 0.63
N ILE A 114 -10.14 14.31 1.28
CA ILE A 114 -9.32 13.99 2.47
C ILE A 114 -7.83 14.03 2.11
N LEU A 115 -7.43 13.46 0.97
CA LEU A 115 -6.05 13.53 0.50
C LEU A 115 -5.61 14.98 0.24
N SER A 116 -6.43 15.77 -0.44
CA SER A 116 -6.17 17.20 -0.68
C SER A 116 -6.03 17.98 0.62
N ALA A 117 -6.90 17.76 1.61
CA ALA A 117 -6.84 18.40 2.93
C ALA A 117 -5.57 18.01 3.71
N ASN A 118 -4.98 16.86 3.43
CA ASN A 118 -3.67 16.44 3.93
C ASN A 118 -2.51 16.93 3.04
N MET A 119 -2.78 17.82 2.07
CA MET A 119 -1.80 18.48 1.21
C MET A 119 -1.04 17.49 0.29
N PHE A 120 -1.67 16.38 -0.11
CA PHE A 120 -1.16 15.56 -1.20
C PHE A 120 -1.42 16.26 -2.54
N PRO A 121 -0.51 16.11 -3.52
CA PRO A 121 -0.64 16.79 -4.80
C PRO A 121 -1.82 16.24 -5.62
N ALA A 122 -2.54 17.15 -6.29
CA ALA A 122 -3.46 16.75 -7.34
C ALA A 122 -2.69 16.47 -8.64
N GLY A 123 -3.18 15.52 -9.41
CA GLY A 123 -2.69 15.18 -10.74
C GLY A 123 -3.69 15.51 -11.83
N SER A 124 -3.50 14.92 -13.00
CA SER A 124 -4.33 15.14 -14.19
C SER A 124 -5.40 14.07 -14.42
N THR A 125 -5.34 12.95 -13.68
CA THR A 125 -6.24 11.81 -13.85
C THR A 125 -7.10 11.61 -12.60
N GLU A 126 -8.38 11.38 -12.77
CA GLU A 126 -9.28 11.10 -11.66
C GLU A 126 -8.97 9.75 -11.03
N LEU A 127 -9.00 9.73 -9.70
CA LEU A 127 -8.91 8.52 -8.90
C LEU A 127 -10.14 7.63 -9.14
N LYS A 128 -9.92 6.32 -9.29
CA LYS A 128 -10.98 5.34 -9.47
C LYS A 128 -10.87 4.22 -8.43
N ALA A 129 -12.01 3.60 -8.10
CA ALA A 129 -12.08 2.58 -7.05
C ALA A 129 -11.26 1.32 -7.35
N ASP A 130 -11.06 0.97 -8.61
CA ASP A 130 -10.25 -0.17 -9.06
C ASP A 130 -8.73 0.07 -8.94
N ALA A 131 -8.27 1.33 -8.97
CA ALA A 131 -6.88 1.69 -8.83
C ALA A 131 -6.37 1.68 -7.37
N LEU A 132 -7.26 1.79 -6.38
CA LEU A 132 -6.91 2.04 -4.97
C LEU A 132 -6.00 0.98 -4.35
N ALA A 133 -6.09 -0.28 -4.78
CA ALA A 133 -5.26 -1.37 -4.26
C ALA A 133 -3.78 -1.24 -4.66
N GLY A 134 -3.50 -0.52 -5.74
CA GLY A 134 -2.14 -0.25 -6.23
C GLY A 134 -1.46 0.95 -5.58
N ILE A 135 -2.17 1.75 -4.78
CA ILE A 135 -1.70 3.03 -4.24
C ILE A 135 -1.39 2.88 -2.75
N ASP A 136 -0.17 3.25 -2.36
CA ASP A 136 0.24 3.29 -0.96
C ASP A 136 0.02 4.68 -0.35
N VAL A 137 -0.53 4.71 0.87
CA VAL A 137 -0.61 5.93 1.69
C VAL A 137 0.72 6.10 2.41
N VAL A 138 1.49 7.11 2.04
CA VAL A 138 2.79 7.41 2.67
C VAL A 138 2.76 8.77 3.35
N GLY A 139 3.75 9.03 4.21
CA GLY A 139 3.95 10.36 4.77
C GLY A 139 4.42 11.37 3.72
N LYS A 140 4.47 12.66 4.07
CA LYS A 140 4.95 13.73 3.18
C LYS A 140 6.42 13.54 2.78
N ASP A 141 7.20 12.92 3.65
CA ASP A 141 8.62 12.62 3.44
C ASP A 141 8.84 11.29 2.70
N GLY A 142 7.78 10.70 2.16
CA GLY A 142 7.79 9.42 1.48
C GLY A 142 7.54 8.22 2.41
N PRO A 143 7.83 7.00 1.92
CA PRO A 143 7.67 5.78 2.70
C PRO A 143 8.53 5.78 3.97
N ALA A 144 7.97 5.27 5.05
CA ALA A 144 8.63 5.12 6.35
C ALA A 144 8.42 3.71 6.90
N PRO A 145 9.16 3.29 7.94
CA PRO A 145 8.84 2.05 8.66
C PRO A 145 7.40 2.06 9.16
N ILE A 146 6.73 0.91 9.11
CA ILE A 146 5.36 0.79 9.61
C ILE A 146 5.31 1.16 11.10
N PRO A 147 4.22 1.79 11.56
CA PRO A 147 4.06 2.15 12.97
C PRO A 147 4.10 0.91 13.87
N LYS A 148 4.56 1.11 15.12
CA LYS A 148 4.50 0.05 16.14
C LYS A 148 3.04 -0.32 16.44
N PHE A 149 2.82 -1.58 16.81
CA PHE A 149 1.53 -2.14 17.21
C PHE A 149 0.45 -2.08 16.13
N VAL A 150 0.81 -1.85 14.86
CA VAL A 150 -0.13 -2.08 13.77
C VAL A 150 -0.12 -3.54 13.35
N LEU A 151 -1.26 -4.01 12.88
CA LEU A 151 -1.36 -5.33 12.29
C LEU A 151 -0.64 -5.34 10.94
N MET A 152 0.21 -6.34 10.72
CA MET A 152 1.04 -6.48 9.53
C MET A 152 1.10 -7.91 9.03
N THR A 153 1.54 -8.07 7.79
CA THR A 153 1.84 -9.35 7.18
C THR A 153 3.23 -9.33 6.53
N ALA A 154 3.94 -10.46 6.63
CA ALA A 154 5.20 -10.69 5.93
C ALA A 154 5.32 -12.15 5.51
N VAL A 155 6.18 -12.44 4.54
CA VAL A 155 6.63 -13.79 4.22
C VAL A 155 8.12 -13.92 4.52
N GLY A 156 8.54 -15.10 4.94
CA GLY A 156 9.94 -15.37 5.24
C GLY A 156 10.17 -16.84 5.61
N CYS A 157 11.38 -17.17 6.01
CA CYS A 157 11.80 -18.52 6.36
C CYS A 157 11.75 -18.71 7.87
N LEU A 158 11.07 -19.73 8.35
CA LEU A 158 11.09 -20.06 9.77
C LEU A 158 12.46 -20.62 10.16
N ALA A 159 13.04 -20.03 11.18
CA ALA A 159 14.28 -20.50 11.79
C ALA A 159 14.18 -20.47 13.33
N GLN A 160 14.95 -21.33 13.99
CA GLN A 160 15.17 -21.23 15.42
C GLN A 160 16.64 -20.89 15.66
N VAL A 161 16.90 -19.76 16.29
CA VAL A 161 18.24 -19.26 16.54
C VAL A 161 18.39 -18.93 18.01
N ALA A 162 19.32 -19.62 18.69
CA ALA A 162 19.55 -19.47 20.13
C ALA A 162 18.28 -19.62 20.99
N GLY A 163 17.39 -20.54 20.59
CA GLY A 163 16.12 -20.81 21.29
C GLY A 163 14.99 -19.82 20.96
N GLU A 164 15.24 -18.81 20.14
CA GLU A 164 14.22 -17.86 19.67
C GLU A 164 13.73 -18.22 18.28
N TRP A 165 12.43 -18.12 18.06
CA TRP A 165 11.83 -18.24 16.73
C TRP A 165 12.02 -16.96 15.93
N LYS A 166 12.46 -17.09 14.68
CA LYS A 166 12.72 -15.99 13.76
C LYS A 166 12.11 -16.25 12.39
N LEU A 167 11.69 -15.19 11.74
CA LEU A 167 11.36 -15.16 10.32
C LEU A 167 12.55 -14.53 9.60
N GLU A 168 13.40 -15.37 9.02
CA GLU A 168 14.59 -14.93 8.27
C GLU A 168 14.26 -14.69 6.80
N ASN A 169 15.11 -13.93 6.12
CA ASN A 169 14.87 -13.50 4.73
C ASN A 169 13.45 -12.91 4.54
N ALA A 170 12.98 -12.23 5.58
CA ALA A 170 11.62 -11.72 5.61
C ALA A 170 11.44 -10.60 4.57
N SER A 171 10.33 -10.64 3.86
CA SER A 171 9.90 -9.51 3.03
C SER A 171 9.67 -8.27 3.88
N ALA A 172 9.71 -7.08 3.27
CA ALA A 172 9.25 -5.88 3.95
C ALA A 172 7.84 -6.12 4.54
N PRO A 173 7.60 -5.71 5.80
CA PRO A 173 6.30 -5.84 6.41
C PRO A 173 5.29 -4.96 5.68
N LEU A 174 4.10 -5.48 5.44
CA LEU A 174 2.97 -4.73 4.87
C LEU A 174 1.90 -4.59 5.93
N ARG A 175 1.40 -3.39 6.12
CA ARG A 175 0.26 -3.14 6.99
C ARG A 175 -0.99 -3.85 6.45
N THR A 176 -1.79 -4.45 7.32
CA THR A 176 -3.08 -5.04 7.00
C THR A 176 -4.11 -4.63 8.05
N ARG A 177 -5.39 -4.78 7.71
CA ARG A 177 -6.52 -4.54 8.62
C ARG A 177 -7.34 -5.79 8.87
N GLU A 178 -7.09 -6.81 8.09
CA GLU A 178 -7.77 -8.09 8.25
C GLU A 178 -7.13 -8.86 9.41
N GLU A 179 -7.91 -9.36 10.35
CA GLU A 179 -7.41 -10.19 11.47
C GLU A 179 -6.85 -11.53 11.01
N LYS A 180 -7.35 -12.02 9.88
CA LYS A 180 -6.89 -13.25 9.23
C LYS A 180 -6.78 -13.01 7.73
N PRO A 181 -5.71 -13.49 7.08
CA PRO A 181 -5.59 -13.37 5.64
C PRO A 181 -6.65 -14.21 4.94
N GLY A 182 -7.16 -13.68 3.83
CA GLY A 182 -8.06 -14.45 2.96
C GLY A 182 -7.30 -15.57 2.21
N PRO A 183 -7.99 -16.64 1.76
CA PRO A 183 -7.35 -17.74 1.03
C PRO A 183 -6.59 -17.32 -0.22
N SER A 184 -7.03 -16.25 -0.89
CA SER A 184 -6.34 -15.67 -2.05
C SER A 184 -5.03 -14.99 -1.67
N GLU A 185 -4.99 -14.32 -0.55
CA GLU A 185 -3.79 -13.65 -0.02
C GLU A 185 -2.74 -14.69 0.40
N VAL A 186 -3.16 -15.74 1.09
CA VAL A 186 -2.28 -16.85 1.47
C VAL A 186 -1.66 -17.49 0.22
N ARG A 187 -2.46 -17.79 -0.80
CA ARG A 187 -1.94 -18.33 -2.07
C ARG A 187 -0.98 -17.38 -2.77
N ALA A 188 -1.28 -16.08 -2.80
CA ALA A 188 -0.40 -15.07 -3.38
C ALA A 188 0.94 -14.96 -2.62
N SER A 189 0.93 -15.21 -1.32
CA SER A 189 2.12 -15.18 -0.47
C SER A 189 3.16 -16.25 -0.82
N ALA A 190 2.76 -17.36 -1.41
CA ALA A 190 3.70 -18.37 -1.91
C ALA A 190 4.67 -17.79 -2.95
N ASN A 191 4.15 -16.90 -3.83
CA ASN A 191 4.91 -16.25 -4.89
C ASN A 191 5.53 -14.91 -4.48
N ARG A 192 5.23 -14.39 -3.28
CA ARG A 192 5.78 -13.12 -2.80
C ARG A 192 7.29 -13.27 -2.61
N PRO A 193 8.12 -12.36 -3.15
CA PRO A 193 9.57 -12.41 -2.99
C PRO A 193 9.99 -12.39 -1.52
N LEU A 194 11.02 -13.15 -1.19
CA LEU A 194 11.74 -13.00 0.07
C LEU A 194 12.52 -11.68 0.07
N GLY A 195 12.85 -11.19 1.26
CA GLY A 195 13.63 -9.98 1.46
C GLY A 195 14.89 -10.26 2.26
N THR A 196 15.34 -9.25 2.98
CA THR A 196 16.56 -9.31 3.82
C THR A 196 16.24 -9.12 5.31
N GLY A 197 14.95 -8.97 5.66
CA GLY A 197 14.53 -8.75 7.04
C GLY A 197 14.75 -9.99 7.92
N THR A 198 14.90 -9.74 9.22
CA THR A 198 14.89 -10.80 10.25
C THR A 198 14.00 -10.32 11.38
N PHE A 199 12.88 -11.01 11.62
CA PHE A 199 11.91 -10.64 12.64
C PHE A 199 11.78 -11.72 13.68
N ARG A 200 11.79 -11.36 14.97
CA ARG A 200 11.48 -12.29 16.05
C ARG A 200 10.00 -12.64 15.99
N LEU A 201 9.67 -13.91 16.16
CA LEU A 201 8.29 -14.38 16.24
C LEU A 201 7.94 -14.66 17.71
N VAL A 202 6.99 -13.90 18.25
CA VAL A 202 6.56 -13.99 19.64
C VAL A 202 5.19 -14.69 19.69
N TYR A 203 5.01 -15.59 20.66
CA TYR A 203 3.81 -16.40 20.89
C TYR A 203 3.50 -17.46 19.81
N ILE A 204 4.47 -17.83 18.97
CA ILE A 204 4.27 -18.83 17.92
C ILE A 204 3.91 -20.20 18.49
N ASP A 205 4.50 -20.59 19.62
CA ASP A 205 4.27 -21.89 20.26
C ASP A 205 2.87 -22.05 20.86
N SER A 206 2.20 -20.95 21.15
CA SER A 206 0.87 -20.95 21.79
C SER A 206 -0.27 -20.62 20.86
N LEU A 207 0.03 -20.31 19.59
CA LEU A 207 -0.96 -19.75 18.67
C LEU A 207 -2.01 -20.77 18.22
N ARG A 208 -1.58 -21.99 17.87
CA ARG A 208 -2.43 -23.10 17.42
C ARG A 208 -1.81 -24.43 17.85
N PRO A 209 -2.52 -25.27 18.58
CA PRO A 209 -1.99 -26.57 19.02
C PRO A 209 -1.55 -27.50 17.87
N GLU A 210 -2.18 -27.35 16.69
CA GLU A 210 -1.87 -28.15 15.51
C GLU A 210 -0.65 -27.66 14.71
N PHE A 211 -0.16 -26.45 14.98
CA PHE A 211 1.06 -25.95 14.35
C PHE A 211 2.26 -26.23 15.25
N VAL A 212 3.11 -27.14 14.82
CA VAL A 212 4.36 -27.50 15.49
C VAL A 212 5.50 -26.77 14.79
N PRO A 213 6.04 -25.68 15.36
CA PRO A 213 7.03 -24.84 14.67
C PRO A 213 8.27 -25.61 14.22
N GLU A 214 8.72 -26.58 15.03
CA GLU A 214 9.90 -27.38 14.74
C GLU A 214 9.79 -28.15 13.41
N SER A 215 8.61 -28.60 13.05
CA SER A 215 8.37 -29.31 11.78
C SER A 215 8.36 -28.41 10.57
N HIS A 216 8.36 -27.09 10.78
CA HIS A 216 8.32 -26.07 9.72
C HIS A 216 9.61 -25.26 9.60
N VAL A 217 10.68 -25.65 10.32
CA VAL A 217 11.99 -25.00 10.16
C VAL A 217 12.46 -25.10 8.71
N GLY A 218 12.85 -23.97 8.12
CA GLY A 218 13.24 -23.87 6.69
C GLY A 218 12.08 -23.71 5.73
N HIS A 219 10.84 -23.86 6.17
CA HIS A 219 9.67 -23.60 5.34
C HIS A 219 9.47 -22.10 5.15
N LYS A 220 8.89 -21.72 4.00
CA LYS A 220 8.40 -20.37 3.78
C LYS A 220 7.04 -20.20 4.45
N LEU A 221 6.96 -19.25 5.37
CA LEU A 221 5.73 -18.92 6.07
C LEU A 221 5.15 -17.59 5.56
N HIS A 222 3.82 -17.50 5.54
CA HIS A 222 3.08 -16.25 5.67
C HIS A 222 2.82 -16.05 7.15
N VAL A 223 3.23 -14.91 7.67
CA VAL A 223 3.06 -14.53 9.07
C VAL A 223 2.26 -13.24 9.16
N GLN A 224 1.29 -13.22 10.06
CA GLN A 224 0.51 -12.03 10.39
C GLN A 224 0.52 -11.81 11.90
N GLY A 225 0.53 -10.54 12.31
CA GLY A 225 0.56 -10.17 13.72
C GLY A 225 0.84 -8.71 13.94
N TYR A 226 0.95 -8.32 15.21
CA TYR A 226 1.26 -6.95 15.57
C TYR A 226 2.76 -6.68 15.49
N TRP A 227 3.11 -5.61 14.79
CA TRP A 227 4.50 -5.19 14.63
C TRP A 227 5.11 -4.70 15.94
N LEU A 228 6.24 -5.28 16.29
CA LEU A 228 7.02 -4.93 17.47
C LEU A 228 8.36 -4.31 17.01
N SER A 229 8.71 -3.17 17.59
CA SER A 229 10.03 -2.57 17.42
C SER A 229 10.45 -2.02 18.78
N ASN A 230 11.44 -2.64 19.39
CA ASN A 230 11.96 -2.31 20.71
C ASN A 230 13.46 -2.59 20.79
N GLU A 231 14.05 -2.48 21.97
CA GLU A 231 15.49 -2.73 22.23
C GLU A 231 15.97 -4.13 21.82
N LYS A 232 15.06 -5.10 21.79
CA LYS A 232 15.36 -6.47 21.32
C LYS A 232 15.29 -6.59 19.79
N GLY A 233 15.08 -5.49 19.07
CA GLY A 233 14.94 -5.43 17.62
C GLY A 233 13.49 -5.55 17.13
N GLU A 234 13.37 -5.79 15.84
CA GLU A 234 12.10 -5.93 15.14
C GLU A 234 11.51 -7.32 15.34
N GLY A 235 10.18 -7.40 15.42
CA GLY A 235 9.49 -8.67 15.63
C GLY A 235 8.00 -8.58 15.35
N VAL A 236 7.35 -9.73 15.46
CA VAL A 236 5.91 -9.89 15.26
C VAL A 236 5.32 -10.62 16.45
N SER A 237 4.35 -9.99 17.12
CA SER A 237 3.45 -10.71 18.02
C SER A 237 2.44 -11.45 17.14
N VAL A 238 2.70 -12.72 16.90
CA VAL A 238 2.01 -13.52 15.90
C VAL A 238 0.55 -13.75 16.30
N THR A 239 -0.38 -13.46 15.38
CA THR A 239 -1.81 -13.75 15.52
C THR A 239 -2.27 -14.83 14.56
N TRP A 240 -1.55 -15.00 13.44
CA TRP A 240 -1.82 -16.00 12.44
C TRP A 240 -0.56 -16.35 11.64
N LEU A 241 -0.44 -17.60 11.22
CA LEU A 241 0.63 -18.06 10.36
C LEU A 241 0.22 -19.30 9.56
N GLU A 242 0.85 -19.51 8.41
CA GLU A 242 0.69 -20.70 7.59
C GLU A 242 1.93 -20.94 6.72
N ALA A 243 2.31 -22.22 6.57
CA ALA A 243 3.35 -22.61 5.63
C ALA A 243 2.83 -22.51 4.19
N VAL A 244 3.45 -21.66 3.38
CA VAL A 244 3.05 -21.40 1.99
C VAL A 244 3.97 -22.08 0.96
N ALA A 245 5.13 -22.56 1.40
CA ALA A 245 5.99 -23.45 0.62
C ALA A 245 6.86 -24.32 1.57
N PRO A 246 7.23 -25.54 1.14
CA PRO A 246 8.00 -26.48 1.97
C PRO A 246 9.48 -26.08 2.11
N SER A 247 9.93 -25.08 1.38
CA SER A 247 11.28 -24.52 1.49
C SER A 247 11.28 -23.06 1.04
N CYS A 248 12.30 -22.34 1.48
CA CYS A 248 12.49 -20.94 1.08
C CYS A 248 13.13 -20.76 -0.30
N GLY A 249 13.43 -21.84 -1.00
CA GLY A 249 14.20 -21.79 -2.24
C GLY A 249 15.64 -21.27 -2.01
N LYS A 250 16.56 -21.77 -2.76
CA LYS A 250 17.88 -21.12 -2.90
C LYS A 250 17.87 -20.20 -4.10
#